data_593668aa93f2e2364970a7bf6222e5db
#
_entry.id   593668aa93f2e2364970a7bf6222e5db
#
_cell.length_a   1.000
_cell.length_b   1.000
_cell.length_c   1.000
_cell.angle_alpha   90.00
_cell.angle_beta   90.00
_cell.angle_gamma   90.00
#
_symmetry.space_group_name_H-M   'P 1'
#
loop_
_entity.id
_entity.type
_entity.pdbx_description
1 polymer ?
#
loop_
_entity_poly.entity_id
_entity_poly.type
_entity_poly.pdbx_seq_one_letter_code
_entity_poly.pdbx_strand_id
1 'polypeptide(L)'
;MLSVSDFITLAARDYTLCCKVEEDFPDEYAVTAACYHIQQAVEKQLKALILLYGEAPEFTHNIVKLAKKCEDLGVVLPEVLDDISDTLTMWESSMRYDPFIAFSEKKYSKAKIVYDELKTQINDFLNSMDQDEDEIDEDESEGLQPTM
;
A
#
# COMPACT_ATOMS: atom_id res chain seq x y z
N MET A 1 -10.76 -5.68 13.77
CA MET A 1 -9.77 -5.82 12.67
C MET A 1 -10.06 -4.78 11.59
N LEU A 2 -9.03 -4.14 11.07
CA LEU A 2 -9.18 -3.18 9.97
C LEU A 2 -9.57 -3.90 8.67
N SER A 3 -10.47 -3.28 7.91
CA SER A 3 -10.91 -3.76 6.59
C SER A 3 -9.96 -3.29 5.49
N VAL A 4 -10.15 -3.82 4.28
CA VAL A 4 -9.44 -3.33 3.08
C VAL A 4 -9.67 -1.83 2.91
N SER A 5 -10.91 -1.36 3.02
CA SER A 5 -11.26 0.05 2.90
C SER A 5 -10.56 0.91 3.96
N ASP A 6 -10.46 0.40 5.20
CA ASP A 6 -9.74 1.10 6.27
C ASP A 6 -8.26 1.27 5.93
N PHE A 7 -7.59 0.22 5.46
CA PHE A 7 -6.18 0.30 5.08
C PHE A 7 -5.95 1.26 3.91
N ILE A 8 -6.83 1.24 2.91
CA ILE A 8 -6.76 2.16 1.76
C ILE A 8 -6.88 3.60 2.23
N THR A 9 -7.85 3.89 3.12
CA THR A 9 -8.07 5.24 3.65
C THR A 9 -6.85 5.72 4.46
N LEU A 10 -6.33 4.86 5.32
CA LEU A 10 -5.16 5.19 6.14
C LEU A 10 -3.91 5.39 5.31
N ALA A 11 -3.71 4.57 4.26
CA ALA A 11 -2.60 4.74 3.33
C ALA A 11 -2.67 6.08 2.60
N ALA A 12 -3.86 6.48 2.15
CA ALA A 12 -4.07 7.78 1.49
C ALA A 12 -3.80 8.96 2.42
N ARG A 13 -4.14 8.85 3.70
CA ARG A 13 -3.82 9.86 4.71
C ARG A 13 -2.31 10.01 4.89
N ASP A 14 -1.61 8.90 5.02
CA ASP A 14 -0.16 8.91 5.16
C ASP A 14 0.51 9.52 3.93
N TYR A 15 0.05 9.17 2.74
CA TYR A 15 0.58 9.72 1.50
C TYR A 15 0.32 11.23 1.39
N THR A 16 -0.86 11.68 1.76
CA THR A 16 -1.20 13.11 1.79
C THR A 16 -0.29 13.88 2.74
N LEU A 17 -0.04 13.33 3.94
CA LEU A 17 0.86 13.96 4.92
C LEU A 17 2.29 14.04 4.40
N CYS A 18 2.78 12.97 3.78
CA CYS A 18 4.07 12.93 3.12
C CYS A 18 4.21 14.05 2.08
N CYS A 19 3.23 14.22 1.20
CA CYS A 19 3.26 15.27 0.18
C CYS A 19 3.20 16.69 0.77
N LYS A 20 2.45 16.87 1.84
CA LYS A 20 2.35 18.19 2.51
C LYS A 20 3.66 18.64 3.13
N VAL A 21 4.37 17.72 3.79
CA VAL A 21 5.64 18.09 4.45
C VAL A 21 6.78 18.29 3.45
N GLU A 22 6.65 17.81 2.20
CA GLU A 22 7.65 18.06 1.15
C GLU A 22 7.89 19.53 0.90
N GLU A 23 6.90 20.38 1.12
CA GLU A 23 7.01 21.83 0.95
C GLU A 23 8.08 22.43 1.86
N ASP A 24 8.37 21.78 2.97
CA ASP A 24 9.35 22.23 3.96
C ASP A 24 10.74 21.58 3.77
N PHE A 25 10.94 20.81 2.71
CA PHE A 25 12.26 20.24 2.41
C PHE A 25 13.27 21.33 2.10
N PRO A 26 14.52 21.22 2.55
CA PRO A 26 15.16 20.06 3.21
C PRO A 26 15.15 20.10 4.75
N ASP A 27 14.16 20.73 5.37
CA ASP A 27 14.04 20.73 6.83
C ASP A 27 14.10 19.29 7.38
N GLU A 28 14.91 19.09 8.40
CA GLU A 28 15.17 17.78 8.99
C GLU A 28 13.90 17.09 9.52
N TYR A 29 13.01 17.85 10.18
CA TYR A 29 11.76 17.32 10.71
C TYR A 29 10.80 16.93 9.59
N ALA A 30 10.76 17.73 8.53
CA ALA A 30 9.93 17.46 7.36
C ALA A 30 10.39 16.19 6.64
N VAL A 31 11.69 16.03 6.45
CA VAL A 31 12.29 14.84 5.82
C VAL A 31 11.97 13.58 6.64
N THR A 32 12.15 13.62 7.95
CA THR A 32 11.86 12.50 8.84
C THR A 32 10.39 12.11 8.78
N ALA A 33 9.49 13.11 8.84
CA ALA A 33 8.06 12.87 8.76
C ALA A 33 7.65 12.26 7.40
N ALA A 34 8.23 12.77 6.31
CA ALA A 34 7.93 12.25 4.97
C ALA A 34 8.34 10.79 4.83
N CYS A 35 9.53 10.43 5.29
CA CYS A 35 10.01 9.05 5.25
C CYS A 35 9.13 8.11 6.08
N TYR A 36 8.73 8.53 7.26
CA TYR A 36 7.84 7.76 8.11
C TYR A 36 6.48 7.55 7.44
N HIS A 37 5.87 8.61 6.93
CA HIS A 37 4.53 8.51 6.35
C HIS A 37 4.50 7.74 5.03
N ILE A 38 5.52 7.85 4.17
CA ILE A 38 5.55 7.05 2.95
C ILE A 38 5.73 5.56 3.25
N GLN A 39 6.53 5.22 4.25
CA GLN A 39 6.67 3.84 4.71
C GLN A 39 5.33 3.31 5.22
N GLN A 40 4.62 4.09 6.05
CA GLN A 40 3.31 3.71 6.58
C GLN A 40 2.28 3.52 5.45
N ALA A 41 2.32 4.38 4.44
CA ALA A 41 1.40 4.27 3.30
C ALA A 41 1.62 2.96 2.53
N VAL A 42 2.86 2.63 2.20
CA VAL A 42 3.20 1.39 1.50
C VAL A 42 2.86 0.15 2.35
N GLU A 43 3.18 0.19 3.64
CA GLU A 43 2.85 -0.90 4.57
C GLU A 43 1.35 -1.21 4.55
N LYS A 44 0.52 -0.17 4.66
CA LYS A 44 -0.94 -0.33 4.67
C LYS A 44 -1.49 -0.83 3.35
N GLN A 45 -0.88 -0.44 2.23
CA GLN A 45 -1.24 -0.98 0.90
C GLN A 45 -0.94 -2.47 0.80
N LEU A 46 0.22 -2.91 1.28
CA LEU A 46 0.57 -4.33 1.27
C LEU A 46 -0.39 -5.13 2.16
N LYS A 47 -0.76 -4.61 3.32
CA LYS A 47 -1.76 -5.24 4.19
C LYS A 47 -3.14 -5.31 3.53
N ALA A 48 -3.54 -4.28 2.79
CA ALA A 48 -4.78 -4.29 2.02
C ALA A 48 -4.76 -5.41 0.97
N LEU A 49 -3.65 -5.57 0.25
CA LEU A 49 -3.50 -6.64 -0.75
C LEU A 49 -3.58 -8.03 -0.12
N ILE A 50 -2.96 -8.24 1.04
CA ILE A 50 -3.03 -9.52 1.76
C ILE A 50 -4.49 -9.84 2.11
N LEU A 51 -5.25 -8.87 2.59
CA LEU A 51 -6.69 -9.05 2.89
C LEU A 51 -7.49 -9.35 1.62
N LEU A 52 -7.22 -8.64 0.52
CA LEU A 52 -7.91 -8.88 -0.77
C LEU A 52 -7.68 -10.29 -1.28
N TYR A 53 -6.52 -10.88 -0.99
CA TYR A 53 -6.19 -12.25 -1.37
C TYR A 53 -6.62 -13.29 -0.33
N GLY A 54 -7.44 -12.88 0.65
CA GLY A 54 -8.14 -13.78 1.55
C GLY A 54 -7.41 -14.15 2.84
N GLU A 55 -6.32 -13.46 3.18
CA GLU A 55 -5.60 -13.73 4.43
C GLU A 55 -5.52 -12.50 5.33
N ALA A 56 -5.31 -12.74 6.62
CA ALA A 56 -5.11 -11.69 7.60
C ALA A 56 -3.64 -11.26 7.61
N PRO A 57 -3.32 -9.96 7.53
CA PRO A 57 -1.94 -9.50 7.61
C PRO A 57 -1.40 -9.62 9.02
N GLU A 58 -0.11 -9.91 9.14
CA GLU A 58 0.59 -9.93 10.42
C GLU A 58 0.69 -8.52 11.02
N PHE A 59 0.77 -8.45 12.35
CA PHE A 59 1.12 -7.23 13.06
C PHE A 59 2.63 -7.00 12.95
N THR A 60 3.06 -6.47 11.81
CA THR A 60 4.46 -6.17 11.55
C THR A 60 4.58 -4.88 10.76
N HIS A 61 5.71 -4.19 10.94
CA HIS A 61 6.08 -3.02 10.14
C HIS A 61 7.17 -3.38 9.12
N ASN A 62 7.48 -4.66 8.98
CA ASN A 62 8.52 -5.15 8.09
C ASN A 62 8.00 -5.28 6.66
N ILE A 63 8.37 -4.34 5.80
CA ILE A 63 7.94 -4.29 4.40
C ILE A 63 8.42 -5.53 3.63
N VAL A 64 9.64 -6.01 3.92
CA VAL A 64 10.19 -7.20 3.26
C VAL A 64 9.31 -8.42 3.52
N LYS A 65 8.89 -8.62 4.76
CA LYS A 65 8.00 -9.73 5.14
C LYS A 65 6.62 -9.61 4.49
N LEU A 66 6.05 -8.40 4.49
CA LEU A 66 4.74 -8.16 3.89
C LEU A 66 4.77 -8.36 2.38
N ALA A 67 5.82 -7.88 1.72
CA ALA A 67 6.00 -8.07 0.28
C ALA A 67 6.13 -9.56 -0.07
N LYS A 68 6.91 -10.31 0.71
CA LYS A 68 7.05 -11.75 0.51
C LYS A 68 5.70 -12.47 0.67
N LYS A 69 4.92 -12.10 1.67
CA LYS A 69 3.59 -12.67 1.87
C LYS A 69 2.68 -12.40 0.68
N CYS A 70 2.71 -11.19 0.13
CA CYS A 70 1.95 -10.86 -1.08
C CYS A 70 2.39 -11.75 -2.26
N GLU A 71 3.69 -11.92 -2.47
CA GLU A 71 4.21 -12.77 -3.54
C GLU A 71 3.80 -14.22 -3.36
N ASP A 72 3.85 -14.76 -2.14
CA ASP A 72 3.41 -16.11 -1.81
C ASP A 72 1.92 -16.33 -2.11
N LEU A 73 1.12 -15.26 -2.02
CA LEU A 73 -0.31 -15.29 -2.35
C LEU A 73 -0.58 -15.10 -3.85
N GLY A 74 0.44 -14.88 -4.66
CA GLY A 74 0.32 -14.72 -6.11
C GLY A 74 0.22 -13.26 -6.58
N VAL A 75 0.46 -12.29 -5.70
CA VAL A 75 0.48 -10.88 -6.09
C VAL A 75 1.77 -10.58 -6.84
N VAL A 76 1.66 -9.96 -8.02
CA VAL A 76 2.82 -9.47 -8.76
C VAL A 76 3.08 -8.03 -8.32
N LEU A 77 4.09 -7.84 -7.48
CA LEU A 77 4.44 -6.51 -6.95
C LEU A 77 5.34 -5.73 -7.92
N PRO A 78 5.32 -4.39 -7.84
CA PRO A 78 6.23 -3.57 -8.64
C PRO A 78 7.70 -3.92 -8.37
N GLU A 79 8.51 -4.05 -9.42
CA GLU A 79 9.94 -4.36 -9.30
C GLU A 79 10.70 -3.30 -8.48
N VAL A 80 10.28 -2.04 -8.59
CA VAL A 80 10.89 -0.93 -7.85
C VAL A 80 10.83 -1.16 -6.34
N LEU A 81 9.83 -1.89 -5.85
CA LEU A 81 9.71 -2.21 -4.43
C LEU A 81 10.89 -3.02 -3.91
N ASP A 82 11.42 -3.94 -4.71
CA ASP A 82 12.60 -4.74 -4.32
C ASP A 82 13.82 -3.86 -4.02
N ASP A 83 13.97 -2.76 -4.76
CA ASP A 83 15.09 -1.83 -4.57
C ASP A 83 15.03 -1.06 -3.25
N ILE A 84 13.85 -0.89 -2.68
CA ILE A 84 13.63 0.01 -1.54
C ILE A 84 13.00 -0.66 -0.32
N SER A 85 12.64 -1.94 -0.38
CA SER A 85 11.93 -2.59 0.72
C SER A 85 12.74 -2.61 2.02
N ASP A 86 14.05 -2.82 1.95
CA ASP A 86 14.93 -2.75 3.12
C ASP A 86 14.99 -1.32 3.69
N THR A 87 15.08 -0.34 2.81
CA THR A 87 15.12 1.09 3.20
C THR A 87 13.81 1.49 3.89
N LEU A 88 12.66 1.09 3.33
CA LEU A 88 11.37 1.38 3.93
C LEU A 88 11.23 0.75 5.31
N THR A 89 11.65 -0.50 5.45
CA THR A 89 11.64 -1.18 6.75
C THR A 89 12.51 -0.44 7.77
N MET A 90 13.67 0.01 7.34
CA MET A 90 14.58 0.79 8.18
C MET A 90 13.98 2.15 8.58
N TRP A 91 13.29 2.81 7.67
CA TRP A 91 12.67 4.12 7.95
C TRP A 91 11.58 4.05 9.03
N GLU A 92 10.90 2.93 9.17
CA GLU A 92 9.93 2.74 10.25
C GLU A 92 10.63 2.67 11.61
N SER A 93 11.65 1.83 11.75
CA SER A 93 12.28 1.53 13.03
C SER A 93 13.39 2.51 13.41
N SER A 94 14.29 2.80 12.45
CA SER A 94 15.53 3.53 12.73
C SER A 94 15.35 5.04 12.70
N MET A 95 14.43 5.58 11.90
CA MET A 95 14.14 7.02 11.85
C MET A 95 13.66 7.57 13.19
N ARG A 96 13.09 6.73 14.05
CA ARG A 96 12.62 7.13 15.38
C ARG A 96 13.77 7.27 16.38
N TYR A 97 14.85 6.51 16.22
CA TYR A 97 15.87 6.32 17.24
C TYR A 97 17.27 6.67 16.80
N ASP A 98 17.51 6.80 15.51
CA ASP A 98 18.82 7.11 14.94
C ASP A 98 18.79 8.45 14.20
N PRO A 99 19.35 9.51 14.83
CA PRO A 99 19.36 10.83 14.19
C PRO A 99 20.35 10.96 13.03
N PHE A 100 21.18 9.93 12.79
CA PHE A 100 22.23 9.96 11.76
C PHE A 100 21.84 9.19 10.50
N ILE A 101 20.61 8.68 10.38
CA ILE A 101 20.17 8.01 9.16
C ILE A 101 20.14 9.01 8.01
N ALA A 102 20.86 8.67 6.97
CA ALA A 102 20.93 9.50 5.77
C ALA A 102 19.63 9.38 4.96
N PHE A 103 19.06 10.52 4.62
CA PHE A 103 17.96 10.61 3.68
C PHE A 103 18.45 10.38 2.25
N SER A 104 17.77 9.53 1.50
CA SER A 104 18.00 9.35 0.07
C SER A 104 16.79 9.84 -0.71
N GLU A 105 16.95 10.97 -1.39
CA GLU A 105 15.90 11.54 -2.23
C GLU A 105 15.50 10.60 -3.35
N LYS A 106 16.46 9.89 -3.93
CA LYS A 106 16.20 8.89 -4.97
C LYS A 106 15.32 7.76 -4.46
N LYS A 107 15.60 7.22 -3.28
CA LYS A 107 14.80 6.13 -2.69
C LYS A 107 13.43 6.63 -2.25
N TYR A 108 13.35 7.85 -1.75
CA TYR A 108 12.07 8.49 -1.41
C TYR A 108 11.19 8.64 -2.65
N SER A 109 11.73 9.12 -3.76
CA SER A 109 11.01 9.24 -5.04
C SER A 109 10.53 7.88 -5.54
N LYS A 110 11.36 6.84 -5.42
CA LYS A 110 10.97 5.45 -5.76
C LYS A 110 9.82 4.96 -4.87
N ALA A 111 9.83 5.30 -3.60
CA ALA A 111 8.75 4.94 -2.68
C ALA A 111 7.41 5.55 -3.10
N LYS A 112 7.42 6.79 -3.57
CA LYS A 112 6.21 7.44 -4.09
C LYS A 112 5.70 6.75 -5.36
N ILE A 113 6.60 6.32 -6.23
CA ILE A 113 6.25 5.53 -7.43
C ILE A 113 5.61 4.20 -7.02
N VAL A 114 6.18 3.51 -6.04
CA VAL A 114 5.62 2.26 -5.51
C VAL A 114 4.20 2.49 -4.97
N TYR A 115 4.01 3.57 -4.21
CA TYR A 115 2.68 3.90 -3.68
C TYR A 115 1.66 4.05 -4.81
N ASP A 116 2.00 4.79 -5.87
CA ASP A 116 1.10 5.02 -7.00
C ASP A 116 0.79 3.72 -7.75
N GLU A 117 1.78 2.88 -7.97
CA GLU A 117 1.61 1.59 -8.65
C GLU A 117 0.75 0.63 -7.82
N LEU A 118 0.98 0.54 -6.52
CA LEU A 118 0.17 -0.29 -5.62
C LEU A 118 -1.27 0.21 -5.55
N LYS A 119 -1.48 1.52 -5.53
CA LYS A 119 -2.80 2.12 -5.56
C LYS A 119 -3.57 1.70 -6.81
N THR A 120 -2.94 1.78 -7.97
CA THR A 120 -3.53 1.34 -9.24
C THR A 120 -3.86 -0.14 -9.19
N GLN A 121 -2.95 -0.96 -8.69
CA GLN A 121 -3.11 -2.41 -8.57
C GLN A 121 -4.30 -2.78 -7.69
N ILE A 122 -4.44 -2.12 -6.55
CA ILE A 122 -5.57 -2.31 -5.63
C ILE A 122 -6.89 -1.91 -6.30
N ASN A 123 -6.91 -0.74 -6.95
CA ASN A 123 -8.11 -0.25 -7.65
C ASN A 123 -8.53 -1.18 -8.78
N ASP A 124 -7.58 -1.69 -9.56
CA ASP A 124 -7.86 -2.63 -10.65
C ASP A 124 -8.47 -3.93 -10.10
N PHE A 125 -7.94 -4.43 -8.99
CA PHE A 125 -8.48 -5.63 -8.33
C PHE A 125 -9.93 -5.40 -7.86
N LEU A 126 -10.20 -4.27 -7.21
CA LEU A 126 -11.54 -3.93 -6.73
C LEU A 126 -12.53 -3.74 -7.88
N ASN A 127 -12.12 -3.11 -8.96
CA ASN A 127 -12.95 -2.93 -10.15
C ASN A 127 -13.27 -4.27 -10.81
N SER A 128 -12.32 -5.20 -10.83
CA SER A 128 -12.50 -6.55 -11.33
C SER A 128 -13.56 -7.32 -10.50
N MET A 129 -13.54 -7.16 -9.18
CA MET A 129 -14.53 -7.76 -8.28
C MET A 129 -15.93 -7.21 -8.54
N ASP A 130 -16.06 -5.89 -8.71
CA ASP A 130 -17.36 -5.25 -8.97
C ASP A 130 -17.94 -5.71 -10.32
N GLN A 131 -17.12 -5.90 -11.35
CA GLN A 131 -17.55 -6.41 -12.65
C GLN A 131 -18.05 -7.86 -12.54
N ASP A 132 -17.39 -8.69 -11.76
CA ASP A 132 -17.81 -10.08 -11.52
C ASP A 132 -19.15 -10.14 -10.78
N GLU A 133 -19.36 -9.26 -9.81
CA GLU A 133 -20.66 -9.13 -9.10
C GLU A 133 -21.77 -8.68 -10.04
N ASP A 134 -21.52 -7.70 -10.90
CA ASP A 134 -22.49 -7.20 -11.88
C ASP A 134 -22.87 -8.30 -12.88
N GLU A 135 -21.92 -9.11 -13.35
CA GLU A 135 -22.17 -10.25 -14.24
C GLU A 135 -23.03 -11.31 -13.55
N ILE A 136 -22.77 -11.61 -12.29
CA ILE A 136 -23.55 -12.57 -11.49
C ILE A 136 -24.99 -12.06 -11.29
N ASP A 137 -25.16 -10.78 -10.98
CA ASP A 137 -26.49 -10.15 -10.82
C ASP A 137 -27.28 -10.14 -12.12
N GLU A 138 -26.65 -9.91 -13.26
CA GLU A 138 -27.27 -9.97 -14.59
C GLU A 138 -27.75 -11.40 -14.89
N ASP A 139 -26.93 -12.41 -14.62
CA ASP A 139 -27.28 -13.84 -14.81
C ASP A 139 -28.46 -14.23 -13.93
N GLU A 140 -28.52 -13.78 -12.69
CA GLU A 140 -29.64 -14.02 -11.78
C GLU A 140 -30.92 -13.34 -12.28
N SER A 141 -30.84 -12.11 -12.79
CA SER A 141 -31.98 -11.39 -13.38
C SER A 141 -32.53 -12.13 -14.59
N GLU A 142 -31.69 -12.63 -15.47
CA GLU A 142 -32.08 -13.41 -16.65
C GLU A 142 -32.73 -14.72 -16.25
N GLY A 143 -32.24 -15.36 -15.20
CA GLY A 143 -32.79 -16.59 -14.66
C GLY A 143 -34.20 -16.45 -14.05
N LEU A 144 -34.59 -15.25 -13.65
CA LEU A 144 -35.91 -14.97 -13.06
C LEU A 144 -36.98 -14.60 -14.10
N GLN A 145 -36.59 -14.18 -15.30
CA GLN A 145 -37.53 -13.74 -16.37
C GLN A 145 -38.38 -14.85 -16.96
N PRO A 146 -37.93 -16.09 -17.15
CA PRO A 146 -38.75 -17.12 -17.79
C PRO A 146 -39.93 -17.66 -16.98
N THR A 147 -40.07 -17.27 -15.74
CA THR A 147 -41.13 -17.75 -14.87
C THR A 147 -42.44 -17.01 -15.01
N MET A 148 -42.49 -16.06 -15.89
CA MET A 148 -43.72 -15.35 -16.24
C MET A 148 -44.30 -15.86 -17.53
#